data_ffc6fdbe1c9303cc415e7b13f504437f
#
_entry.id   ffc6fdbe1c9303cc415e7b13f504437f
#
_cell.length_a   1.000
_cell.length_b   1.000
_cell.length_c   1.000
_cell.angle_alpha   90.00
_cell.angle_beta   90.00
_cell.angle_gamma   90.00
#
_symmetry.space_group_name_H-M   'P 1'
#
loop_
_entity.id
_entity.type
_entity.pdbx_description
1 polymer ?
#
loop_
_entity_poly.entity_id
_entity_poly.type
_entity_poly.pdbx_seq_one_letter_code
_entity_poly.pdbx_strand_id
1 'polypeptide(L)'
;MLCGDDMGVSAEPDPRGAPRTLLALYDEALPVVYGYFVRRCGDRGTAEDLTSDTFLAAMDAARKADPPPIGVPWLLGVARHKLADHYRRRSDRFTIPVAELPESADDIDGWDAELDRIVAESVLAQLSATHRAVLALRYMDDRSVPECADALGRTVHATEALLVRARRAFGQQYPEGGTS
;
A
#
# COMPACT_ATOMS: atom_id res chain seq x y z
N MET A 1 66.63 -8.06 20.97
CA MET A 1 65.81 -8.72 22.01
C MET A 1 64.65 -7.81 22.35
N LEU A 2 63.50 -8.27 22.19
CA LEU A 2 62.20 -7.85 22.62
C LEU A 2 61.22 -7.63 21.46
N CYS A 3 60.38 -8.62 21.37
CA CYS A 3 59.16 -8.68 20.60
C CYS A 3 58.20 -7.58 21.04
N GLY A 4 57.56 -6.91 20.08
CA GLY A 4 56.36 -6.12 20.25
C GLY A 4 55.21 -6.83 19.52
N ASP A 5 54.31 -7.44 20.32
CA ASP A 5 53.08 -8.04 19.81
C ASP A 5 52.21 -6.94 19.22
N ASP A 6 52.04 -6.99 17.91
CA ASP A 6 51.03 -6.25 17.20
C ASP A 6 49.71 -7.05 17.33
N MET A 7 48.95 -6.74 18.39
CA MET A 7 47.58 -7.22 18.52
C MET A 7 46.69 -6.51 17.50
N GLY A 8 46.57 -7.13 16.31
CA GLY A 8 45.57 -6.79 15.34
C GLY A 8 44.18 -6.84 15.98
N VAL A 9 43.64 -5.66 16.27
CA VAL A 9 42.21 -5.50 16.59
C VAL A 9 41.41 -5.92 15.36
N SER A 10 40.94 -7.17 15.37
CA SER A 10 39.95 -7.62 14.42
C SER A 10 38.71 -6.77 14.63
N ALA A 11 38.48 -5.81 13.74
CA ALA A 11 37.24 -5.06 13.67
C ALA A 11 36.11 -6.08 13.40
N GLU A 12 35.27 -6.28 14.38
CA GLU A 12 34.02 -7.03 14.17
C GLU A 12 33.22 -6.36 13.06
N PRO A 13 32.75 -7.11 12.05
CA PRO A 13 31.94 -6.53 10.97
C PRO A 13 30.66 -5.96 11.58
N ASP A 14 30.41 -4.69 11.30
CA ASP A 14 29.16 -3.99 11.67
C ASP A 14 27.95 -4.84 11.20
N PRO A 15 27.09 -5.31 12.10
CA PRO A 15 25.94 -6.15 11.75
C PRO A 15 24.94 -5.44 10.81
N ARG A 16 25.11 -4.14 10.57
CA ARG A 16 24.32 -3.33 9.63
C ARG A 16 24.82 -3.37 8.17
N GLY A 17 26.00 -3.95 7.91
CA GLY A 17 26.64 -3.98 6.59
C GLY A 17 26.69 -5.37 5.92
N ALA A 18 26.29 -6.45 6.60
CA ALA A 18 26.24 -7.76 5.97
C ALA A 18 25.10 -7.80 4.93
N PRO A 19 25.34 -8.37 3.71
CA PRO A 19 24.25 -8.54 2.75
C PRO A 19 23.17 -9.41 3.41
N ARG A 20 22.03 -8.79 3.75
CA ARG A 20 20.88 -9.52 4.29
C ARG A 20 20.52 -10.58 3.27
N THR A 21 20.51 -11.84 3.66
CA THR A 21 20.05 -12.91 2.78
C THR A 21 18.59 -12.60 2.40
N LEU A 22 18.22 -12.88 1.15
CA LEU A 22 16.84 -12.67 0.68
C LEU A 22 15.83 -13.37 1.61
N LEU A 23 16.23 -14.47 2.26
CA LEU A 23 15.42 -15.20 3.24
C LEU A 23 15.18 -14.37 4.52
N ALA A 24 16.22 -13.74 5.07
CA ALA A 24 16.08 -12.88 6.24
C ALA A 24 15.20 -11.65 5.96
N LEU A 25 15.31 -11.09 4.74
CA LEU A 25 14.43 -10.02 4.30
C LEU A 25 12.98 -10.51 4.14
N TYR A 26 12.78 -11.75 3.67
CA TYR A 26 11.44 -12.31 3.50
C TYR A 26 10.71 -12.40 4.84
N ASP A 27 11.34 -12.96 5.87
CA ASP A 27 10.73 -13.11 7.20
C ASP A 27 10.36 -11.75 7.82
N GLU A 28 11.22 -10.74 7.66
CA GLU A 28 10.97 -9.38 8.14
C GLU A 28 9.88 -8.66 7.34
N ALA A 29 9.90 -8.79 6.02
CA ALA A 29 9.06 -8.00 5.11
C ALA A 29 7.67 -8.62 4.87
N LEU A 30 7.52 -9.95 5.00
CA LEU A 30 6.28 -10.65 4.71
C LEU A 30 5.08 -10.08 5.48
N PRO A 31 5.14 -9.92 6.82
CA PRO A 31 4.00 -9.37 7.56
C PRO A 31 3.68 -7.93 7.17
N VAL A 32 4.69 -7.14 6.78
CA VAL A 32 4.51 -5.74 6.38
C VAL A 32 3.84 -5.65 5.00
N VAL A 33 4.34 -6.40 4.01
CA VAL A 33 3.81 -6.42 2.64
C VAL A 33 2.42 -7.06 2.60
N TYR A 34 2.22 -8.17 3.30
CA TYR A 34 0.92 -8.82 3.41
C TYR A 34 -0.11 -7.91 4.09
N GLY A 35 0.24 -7.30 5.23
CA GLY A 35 -0.59 -6.33 5.93
C GLY A 35 -0.94 -5.11 5.08
N TYR A 36 -0.02 -4.65 4.22
CA TYR A 36 -0.28 -3.60 3.24
C TYR A 36 -1.43 -3.98 2.30
N PHE A 37 -1.41 -5.20 1.74
CA PHE A 37 -2.43 -5.66 0.80
C PHE A 37 -3.76 -6.01 1.48
N VAL A 38 -3.75 -6.70 2.63
CA VAL A 38 -4.98 -7.07 3.35
C VAL A 38 -5.86 -5.85 3.62
N ARG A 39 -5.26 -4.76 4.09
CA ARG A 39 -6.00 -3.52 4.37
C ARG A 39 -6.58 -2.85 3.13
N ARG A 40 -6.06 -3.15 1.93
CA ARG A 40 -6.44 -2.46 0.68
C ARG A 40 -7.24 -3.30 -0.28
N CYS A 41 -7.04 -4.60 -0.34
CA CYS A 41 -7.71 -5.47 -1.32
C CYS A 41 -9.13 -5.86 -0.92
N GLY A 42 -9.41 -5.99 0.38
CA GLY A 42 -10.71 -6.39 0.91
C GLY A 42 -11.07 -7.86 0.70
N ASP A 43 -10.18 -8.64 0.07
CA ASP A 43 -10.25 -10.09 0.05
C ASP A 43 -8.86 -10.68 0.23
N ARG A 44 -8.81 -11.80 0.97
CA ARG A 44 -7.58 -12.43 1.40
C ARG A 44 -6.82 -13.07 0.22
N GLY A 45 -7.52 -13.68 -0.71
CA GLY A 45 -6.89 -14.34 -1.85
C GLY A 45 -6.12 -13.35 -2.72
N THR A 46 -6.74 -12.21 -3.05
CA THR A 46 -6.05 -11.13 -3.77
C THR A 46 -4.84 -10.60 -3.00
N ALA A 47 -4.93 -10.46 -1.68
CA ALA A 47 -3.80 -10.01 -0.87
C ALA A 47 -2.63 -11.01 -0.88
N GLU A 48 -2.92 -12.30 -0.82
CA GLU A 48 -1.93 -13.38 -0.90
C GLU A 48 -1.26 -13.42 -2.27
N ASP A 49 -2.03 -13.32 -3.36
CA ASP A 49 -1.52 -13.30 -4.74
C ASP A 49 -0.59 -12.09 -4.97
N LEU A 50 -1.02 -10.89 -4.59
CA LEU A 50 -0.22 -9.68 -4.76
C LEU A 50 1.03 -9.67 -3.88
N THR A 51 0.97 -10.28 -2.70
CA THR A 51 2.15 -10.48 -1.85
C THR A 51 3.15 -11.39 -2.53
N SER A 52 2.70 -12.53 -3.03
CA SER A 52 3.54 -13.48 -3.77
C SER A 52 4.18 -12.82 -5.00
N ASP A 53 3.40 -12.09 -5.78
CA ASP A 53 3.86 -11.34 -6.95
C ASP A 53 4.92 -10.27 -6.60
N THR A 54 4.82 -9.66 -5.41
CA THR A 54 5.78 -8.67 -4.93
C THR A 54 7.13 -9.32 -4.63
N PHE A 55 7.13 -10.47 -3.95
CA PHE A 55 8.36 -11.19 -3.64
C PHE A 55 8.98 -11.85 -4.88
N LEU A 56 8.19 -12.33 -5.83
CA LEU A 56 8.70 -12.80 -7.13
C LEU A 56 9.43 -11.68 -7.88
N ALA A 57 8.88 -10.46 -7.89
CA ALA A 57 9.55 -9.30 -8.48
C ALA A 57 10.87 -8.96 -7.77
N ALA A 58 10.95 -9.14 -6.44
CA ALA A 58 12.19 -8.97 -5.70
C ALA A 58 13.24 -10.02 -6.06
N MET A 59 12.83 -11.27 -6.22
CA MET A 59 13.73 -12.35 -6.66
C MET A 59 14.28 -12.09 -8.06
N ASP A 60 13.45 -11.59 -8.98
CA ASP A 60 13.87 -11.24 -10.33
C ASP A 60 14.80 -10.02 -10.33
N ALA A 61 14.52 -9.02 -9.47
CA ALA A 61 15.40 -7.86 -9.31
C ALA A 61 16.78 -8.25 -8.74
N ALA A 62 16.81 -9.17 -7.77
CA ALA A 62 18.05 -9.66 -7.17
C ALA A 62 18.97 -10.44 -8.13
N ARG A 63 18.41 -10.98 -9.22
CA ARG A 63 19.16 -11.72 -10.25
C ARG A 63 19.79 -10.82 -11.32
N LYS A 64 19.49 -9.52 -11.31
CA LYS A 64 20.07 -8.58 -12.29
C LYS A 64 21.55 -8.39 -12.04
N ALA A 65 22.28 -7.99 -13.08
CA ALA A 65 23.72 -7.70 -12.99
C ALA A 65 24.01 -6.52 -12.03
N ASP A 66 23.08 -5.58 -11.92
CA ASP A 66 23.12 -4.45 -10.97
C ASP A 66 21.77 -4.43 -10.20
N PRO A 67 21.67 -5.18 -9.10
CA PRO A 67 20.44 -5.27 -8.34
C PRO A 67 20.22 -3.98 -7.53
N PRO A 68 18.97 -3.47 -7.46
CA PRO A 68 18.65 -2.35 -6.60
C PRO A 68 18.82 -2.72 -5.11
N PRO A 69 18.93 -1.75 -4.21
CA PRO A 69 18.97 -2.01 -2.76
C PRO A 69 17.60 -2.54 -2.30
N ILE A 70 17.44 -3.86 -2.33
CA ILE A 70 16.18 -4.53 -1.99
C ILE A 70 16.02 -4.52 -0.46
N GLY A 71 14.98 -3.85 0.02
CA GLY A 71 14.60 -3.77 1.42
C GLY A 71 13.09 -3.55 1.55
N VAL A 72 12.57 -3.46 2.78
CA VAL A 72 11.14 -3.24 3.04
C VAL A 72 10.59 -2.02 2.29
N PRO A 73 11.27 -0.84 2.26
CA PRO A 73 10.77 0.32 1.51
C PRO A 73 10.68 0.05 0.00
N TRP A 74 11.64 -0.67 -0.57
CA TRP A 74 11.63 -1.04 -1.98
C TRP A 74 10.47 -2.01 -2.29
N LEU A 75 10.27 -3.02 -1.45
CA LEU A 75 9.15 -3.97 -1.56
C LEU A 75 7.80 -3.28 -1.48
N LEU A 76 7.63 -2.30 -0.57
CA LEU A 76 6.41 -1.50 -0.51
C LEU A 76 6.21 -0.63 -1.77
N GLY A 77 7.28 -0.14 -2.38
CA GLY A 77 7.23 0.53 -3.69
C GLY A 77 6.68 -0.41 -4.77
N VAL A 78 7.21 -1.63 -4.87
CA VAL A 78 6.70 -2.67 -5.80
C VAL A 78 5.25 -3.03 -5.48
N ALA A 79 4.91 -3.19 -4.20
CA ALA A 79 3.55 -3.51 -3.77
C ALA A 79 2.53 -2.44 -4.21
N ARG A 80 2.88 -1.15 -4.11
CA ARG A 80 2.05 -0.04 -4.61
C ARG A 80 1.77 -0.16 -6.11
N HIS A 81 2.79 -0.45 -6.90
CA HIS A 81 2.62 -0.63 -8.35
C HIS A 81 1.74 -1.85 -8.67
N LYS A 82 1.96 -2.98 -7.99
CA LYS A 82 1.13 -4.18 -8.16
C LYS A 82 -0.33 -3.94 -7.81
N LEU A 83 -0.59 -3.20 -6.73
CA LEU A 83 -1.94 -2.83 -6.31
C LEU A 83 -2.63 -1.93 -7.34
N ALA A 84 -1.92 -0.90 -7.82
CA ALA A 84 -2.43 0.01 -8.86
C ALA A 84 -2.78 -0.76 -10.15
N ASP A 85 -1.91 -1.68 -10.59
CA ASP A 85 -2.14 -2.53 -11.75
C ASP A 85 -3.35 -3.47 -11.56
N HIS A 86 -3.51 -4.03 -10.36
CA HIS A 86 -4.67 -4.86 -10.03
C HIS A 86 -5.98 -4.07 -10.16
N TYR A 87 -6.03 -2.86 -9.60
CA TYR A 87 -7.22 -2.01 -9.69
C TYR A 87 -7.49 -1.52 -11.11
N ARG A 88 -6.47 -1.17 -11.88
CA ARG A 88 -6.61 -0.78 -13.29
C ARG A 88 -7.24 -1.89 -14.11
N ARG A 89 -6.75 -3.13 -14.02
CA ARG A 89 -7.34 -4.29 -14.71
C ARG A 89 -8.78 -4.59 -14.30
N ARG A 90 -9.14 -4.32 -13.05
CA ARG A 90 -10.52 -4.46 -12.57
C ARG A 90 -11.41 -3.32 -13.06
N SER A 91 -10.89 -2.11 -13.14
CA SER A 91 -11.61 -0.93 -13.63
C SER A 91 -12.00 -1.08 -15.10
N ASP A 92 -11.15 -1.69 -15.93
CA ASP A 92 -11.42 -1.93 -17.35
C ASP A 92 -12.58 -2.92 -17.58
N ARG A 93 -12.86 -3.78 -16.58
CA ARG A 93 -13.98 -4.73 -16.63
C ARG A 93 -15.33 -4.15 -16.17
N PHE A 94 -15.32 -2.99 -15.53
CA PHE A 94 -16.54 -2.34 -15.01
C PHE A 94 -16.58 -0.86 -15.42
N THR A 95 -16.90 -0.62 -16.69
CA THR A 95 -17.27 0.71 -17.17
C THR A 95 -18.70 1.01 -16.70
N ILE A 96 -18.84 1.69 -15.56
CA ILE A 96 -20.12 2.23 -15.12
C ILE A 96 -20.25 3.64 -15.67
N PRO A 97 -21.36 3.99 -16.37
CA PRO A 97 -21.59 5.35 -16.88
C PRO A 97 -21.57 6.38 -15.75
N VAL A 98 -20.87 7.49 -15.99
CA VAL A 98 -20.78 8.61 -15.04
C VAL A 98 -22.07 9.41 -15.08
N ALA A 99 -22.86 9.34 -14.01
CA ALA A 99 -23.91 10.33 -13.76
C ALA A 99 -23.31 11.46 -12.92
N GLU A 100 -23.46 12.69 -13.39
CA GLU A 100 -23.00 13.90 -12.70
C GLU A 100 -23.80 14.13 -11.41
N LEU A 101 -23.13 14.39 -10.31
CA LEU A 101 -23.73 14.81 -9.04
C LEU A 101 -22.90 15.96 -8.43
N PRO A 102 -23.59 16.92 -7.75
CA PRO A 102 -22.99 18.17 -7.29
C PRO A 102 -22.03 18.00 -6.12
N GLU A 103 -21.11 18.95 -6.03
CA GLU A 103 -20.08 19.07 -5.01
C GLU A 103 -20.68 19.36 -3.62
N SER A 104 -20.25 18.59 -2.64
CA SER A 104 -20.26 19.03 -1.23
C SER A 104 -18.97 18.54 -0.60
N ALA A 105 -18.13 19.45 -0.25
CA ALA A 105 -16.91 19.21 0.50
C ALA A 105 -17.24 19.33 1.98
N ASP A 106 -17.21 18.23 2.72
CA ASP A 106 -17.15 18.28 4.17
C ASP A 106 -15.84 17.62 4.61
N ASP A 107 -15.01 18.43 5.23
CA ASP A 107 -13.78 18.04 5.90
C ASP A 107 -14.15 17.20 7.14
N ILE A 108 -13.70 15.95 7.14
CA ILE A 108 -13.76 15.10 8.34
C ILE A 108 -12.41 15.22 9.01
N ASP A 109 -12.34 16.10 10.00
CA ASP A 109 -11.18 16.32 10.84
C ASP A 109 -11.41 15.68 12.23
N GLY A 110 -10.40 14.94 12.73
CA GLY A 110 -10.31 14.54 14.13
C GLY A 110 -10.81 13.15 14.49
N TRP A 111 -9.89 12.18 14.52
CA TRP A 111 -10.18 10.76 14.78
C TRP A 111 -9.40 10.23 15.98
N ASP A 112 -10.07 9.51 16.87
CA ASP A 112 -9.48 8.77 17.99
C ASP A 112 -8.92 7.44 17.43
N ALA A 113 -7.57 7.35 17.34
CA ALA A 113 -6.90 6.74 16.18
C ALA A 113 -6.91 5.20 16.02
N GLU A 114 -7.22 4.38 17.02
CA GLU A 114 -7.04 2.92 16.94
C GLU A 114 -8.35 2.16 16.73
N LEU A 115 -9.41 2.51 17.46
CA LEU A 115 -10.72 1.88 17.32
C LEU A 115 -11.38 2.29 16.01
N ASP A 116 -11.19 3.55 15.64
CA ASP A 116 -11.67 4.12 14.39
C ASP A 116 -11.00 3.48 13.17
N ARG A 117 -9.74 3.05 13.28
CA ARG A 117 -9.04 2.36 12.21
C ARG A 117 -9.65 0.99 11.88
N ILE A 118 -9.99 0.19 12.89
CA ILE A 118 -10.61 -1.14 12.69
C ILE A 118 -11.98 -0.98 12.04
N VAL A 119 -12.77 0.00 12.47
CA VAL A 119 -14.07 0.31 11.90
C VAL A 119 -13.92 0.80 10.46
N ALA A 120 -12.99 1.72 10.21
CA ALA A 120 -12.70 2.21 8.87
C ALA A 120 -12.25 1.10 7.91
N GLU A 121 -11.38 0.19 8.34
CA GLU A 121 -10.95 -0.97 7.54
C GLU A 121 -12.14 -1.90 7.21
N SER A 122 -13.05 -2.12 8.16
CA SER A 122 -14.25 -2.95 7.96
C SER A 122 -15.23 -2.30 6.97
N VAL A 123 -15.43 -1.00 7.05
CA VAL A 123 -16.25 -0.23 6.11
C VAL A 123 -15.62 -0.22 4.71
N LEU A 124 -14.32 0.02 4.61
CA LEU A 124 -13.60 -0.07 3.33
C LEU A 124 -13.76 -1.44 2.67
N ALA A 125 -13.76 -2.52 3.46
CA ALA A 125 -13.95 -3.88 2.94
C ALA A 125 -15.33 -4.09 2.30
N GLN A 126 -16.35 -3.35 2.73
CA GLN A 126 -17.72 -3.44 2.21
C GLN A 126 -17.96 -2.58 0.96
N LEU A 127 -17.08 -1.60 0.70
CA LEU A 127 -17.19 -0.76 -0.49
C LEU A 127 -16.90 -1.53 -1.78
N SER A 128 -17.43 -1.02 -2.90
CA SER A 128 -17.02 -1.51 -4.22
C SER A 128 -15.50 -1.42 -4.40
N ALA A 129 -14.92 -2.33 -5.20
CA ALA A 129 -13.48 -2.35 -5.43
C ALA A 129 -12.93 -1.00 -5.92
N THR A 130 -13.69 -0.29 -6.77
CA THR A 130 -13.29 1.01 -7.31
C THR A 130 -13.31 2.12 -6.25
N HIS A 131 -14.34 2.17 -5.39
CA HIS A 131 -14.43 3.12 -4.29
C HIS A 131 -13.30 2.88 -3.27
N ARG A 132 -13.09 1.64 -2.88
CA ARG A 132 -11.99 1.25 -1.98
C ARG A 132 -10.64 1.65 -2.57
N ALA A 133 -10.39 1.36 -3.85
CA ALA A 133 -9.15 1.68 -4.53
C ALA A 133 -8.81 3.17 -4.45
N VAL A 134 -9.76 4.04 -4.81
CA VAL A 134 -9.50 5.49 -4.82
C VAL A 134 -9.31 6.05 -3.42
N LEU A 135 -10.05 5.54 -2.41
CA LEU A 135 -9.86 5.95 -1.01
C LEU A 135 -8.52 5.46 -0.45
N ALA A 136 -8.15 4.22 -0.73
CA ALA A 136 -6.86 3.68 -0.30
C ALA A 136 -5.69 4.46 -0.91
N LEU A 137 -5.71 4.73 -2.20
CA LEU A 137 -4.66 5.52 -2.87
C LEU A 137 -4.58 6.94 -2.30
N ARG A 138 -5.73 7.59 -2.08
CA ARG A 138 -5.77 8.99 -1.62
C ARG A 138 -5.39 9.15 -0.15
N TYR A 139 -5.95 8.30 0.74
CA TYR A 139 -5.86 8.49 2.20
C TYR A 139 -4.91 7.53 2.91
N MET A 140 -4.67 6.33 2.37
CA MET A 140 -3.72 5.39 2.98
C MET A 140 -2.33 5.47 2.33
N ASP A 141 -2.24 5.85 1.05
CA ASP A 141 -0.98 5.99 0.30
C ASP A 141 -0.60 7.47 0.07
N ASP A 142 -1.41 8.40 0.60
CA ASP A 142 -1.22 9.86 0.52
C ASP A 142 -0.92 10.38 -0.91
N ARG A 143 -1.62 9.80 -1.91
CA ARG A 143 -1.47 10.18 -3.31
C ARG A 143 -2.26 11.43 -3.64
N SER A 144 -1.70 12.33 -4.43
CA SER A 144 -2.44 13.42 -5.05
C SER A 144 -3.51 12.90 -6.01
N VAL A 145 -4.53 13.71 -6.32
CA VAL A 145 -5.60 13.30 -7.25
C VAL A 145 -5.05 12.95 -8.65
N PRO A 146 -4.09 13.70 -9.24
CA PRO A 146 -3.47 13.29 -10.49
C PRO A 146 -2.78 11.91 -10.41
N GLU A 147 -2.04 11.62 -9.34
CA GLU A 147 -1.41 10.31 -9.15
C GLU A 147 -2.44 9.18 -8.97
N CYS A 148 -3.56 9.46 -8.30
CA CYS A 148 -4.67 8.51 -8.22
C CYS A 148 -5.28 8.26 -9.61
N ALA A 149 -5.42 9.31 -10.42
CA ALA A 149 -5.94 9.23 -11.78
C ALA A 149 -5.04 8.34 -12.65
N ASP A 150 -3.73 8.60 -12.64
CA ASP A 150 -2.74 7.79 -13.36
C ASP A 150 -2.75 6.33 -12.91
N ALA A 151 -2.77 6.08 -11.60
CA ALA A 151 -2.80 4.73 -11.05
C ALA A 151 -4.08 3.95 -11.44
N LEU A 152 -5.21 4.64 -11.54
CA LEU A 152 -6.50 4.04 -11.90
C LEU A 152 -6.79 4.05 -13.41
N GLY A 153 -5.90 4.63 -14.23
CA GLY A 153 -6.11 4.78 -15.67
C GLY A 153 -7.31 5.67 -16.02
N ARG A 154 -7.54 6.75 -15.24
CA ARG A 154 -8.67 7.67 -15.37
C ARG A 154 -8.21 9.09 -15.60
N THR A 155 -9.13 9.96 -16.05
CA THR A 155 -8.89 11.40 -16.05
C THR A 155 -8.95 11.95 -14.63
N VAL A 156 -8.28 13.08 -14.37
CA VAL A 156 -8.32 13.79 -13.08
C VAL A 156 -9.78 14.08 -12.68
N HIS A 157 -10.57 14.66 -13.57
CA HIS A 157 -11.97 14.98 -13.33
C HIS A 157 -12.83 13.74 -12.99
N ALA A 158 -12.64 12.60 -13.69
CA ALA A 158 -13.33 11.36 -13.37
C ALA A 158 -12.91 10.80 -12.00
N THR A 159 -11.66 11.04 -11.59
CA THR A 159 -11.14 10.61 -10.29
C THR A 159 -11.67 11.48 -9.16
N GLU A 160 -11.80 12.78 -9.35
CA GLU A 160 -12.46 13.70 -8.39
C GLU A 160 -13.91 13.30 -8.15
N ALA A 161 -14.67 13.09 -9.21
CA ALA A 161 -16.05 12.62 -9.12
C ALA A 161 -16.16 11.24 -8.45
N LEU A 162 -15.16 10.36 -8.68
CA LEU A 162 -15.10 9.06 -8.02
C LEU A 162 -14.81 9.20 -6.52
N LEU A 163 -13.88 10.09 -6.13
CA LEU A 163 -13.57 10.38 -4.73
C LEU A 163 -14.79 10.89 -3.96
N VAL A 164 -15.55 11.80 -4.55
CA VAL A 164 -16.79 12.32 -3.93
C VAL A 164 -17.77 11.18 -3.67
N ARG A 165 -18.02 10.32 -4.67
CA ARG A 165 -18.93 9.16 -4.51
C ARG A 165 -18.41 8.14 -3.51
N ALA A 166 -17.11 7.87 -3.52
CA ALA A 166 -16.49 6.92 -2.61
C ALA A 166 -16.57 7.41 -1.14
N ARG A 167 -16.30 8.70 -0.90
CA ARG A 167 -16.48 9.32 0.44
C ARG A 167 -17.90 9.23 0.93
N ARG A 168 -18.87 9.55 0.07
CA ARG A 168 -20.30 9.45 0.42
C ARG A 168 -20.68 8.00 0.75
N ALA A 169 -20.24 7.03 -0.05
CA ALA A 169 -20.53 5.61 0.19
C ALA A 169 -19.86 5.14 1.51
N PHE A 170 -18.68 5.63 1.82
CA PHE A 170 -17.99 5.36 3.08
C PHE A 170 -18.77 5.93 4.27
N GLY A 171 -19.15 7.22 4.22
CA GLY A 171 -19.91 7.87 5.29
C GLY A 171 -21.28 7.24 5.54
N GLN A 172 -21.93 6.68 4.51
CA GLN A 172 -23.21 5.98 4.68
C GLN A 172 -23.08 4.64 5.43
N GLN A 173 -21.92 4.02 5.40
CA GLN A 173 -21.64 2.73 6.06
C GLN A 173 -20.86 2.91 7.36
N TYR A 174 -20.29 4.09 7.58
CA TYR A 174 -19.57 4.40 8.80
C TYR A 174 -20.58 4.68 9.91
N PRO A 175 -20.56 3.92 11.03
CA PRO A 175 -21.47 4.20 12.14
C PRO A 175 -21.08 5.57 12.71
N GLU A 176 -22.04 6.50 12.70
CA GLU A 176 -21.85 7.77 13.41
C GLU A 176 -21.56 7.41 14.87
N GLY A 177 -20.33 7.71 15.31
CA GLY A 177 -19.91 7.49 16.69
C GLY A 177 -20.88 8.21 17.60
N GLY A 178 -21.61 7.44 18.41
CA GLY A 178 -22.57 7.98 19.35
C GLY A 178 -21.87 8.91 20.33
N THR A 179 -21.96 10.19 20.10
CA THR A 179 -21.82 11.20 21.14
C THR A 179 -23.05 11.08 22.03
N SER A 180 -22.90 10.37 23.15
CA SER A 180 -23.75 10.53 24.34
C SER A 180 -22.92 11.14 25.44
#